data_557603cc999165e9673bd7527a4869d8
#
_entry.id   557603cc999165e9673bd7527a4869d8
#
_cell.length_a   1.000
_cell.length_b   1.000
_cell.length_c   1.000
_cell.angle_alpha   90.00
_cell.angle_beta   90.00
_cell.angle_gamma   90.00
#
_symmetry.space_group_name_H-M   'P 1'
#
loop_
_entity.id
_entity.type
_entity.pdbx_description
1 polymer ?
#
loop_
_entity_poly.entity_id
_entity_poly.type
_entity_poly.pdbx_seq_one_letter_code
_entity_poly.pdbx_strand_id
1 'polypeptide(L)'
;MLPKISYPTFSIKVPPENKEYSFRPMLVKEEKLLLMAKASDDIADILSSLKQVVNNCSEDPTFDVDKLSLFALEYVFLKLRGASIGDVIKVSYRDYEDDKVYDFNIPLSKVEIQYPEKVSNKIEITPTAGLILKYPAATLYDDKEFLKTVGDDSFYKLIARCIDKVYRSEEHTSELQSH
;
A
#
# COMPACT_ATOMS: atom_id res chain seq x y z
N MET A 1 29.17 -25.36 -12.51
CA MET A 1 28.36 -24.30 -11.87
C MET A 1 27.89 -23.36 -12.96
N LEU A 2 26.60 -23.14 -13.12
CA LEU A 2 26.10 -22.15 -14.07
C LEU A 2 26.44 -20.75 -13.57
N PRO A 3 26.82 -19.78 -14.44
CA PRO A 3 27.11 -18.43 -14.03
C PRO A 3 25.87 -17.79 -13.41
N LYS A 4 26.02 -17.15 -12.24
CA LYS A 4 24.96 -16.31 -11.66
C LYS A 4 24.77 -15.08 -12.56
N ILE A 5 23.58 -14.94 -13.14
CA ILE A 5 23.20 -13.74 -13.87
C ILE A 5 22.96 -12.64 -12.82
N SER A 6 23.76 -11.57 -12.85
CA SER A 6 23.48 -10.38 -12.06
C SER A 6 22.59 -9.42 -12.87
N TYR A 7 21.51 -8.97 -12.27
CA TYR A 7 20.63 -7.96 -12.87
C TYR A 7 21.02 -6.58 -12.34
N PRO A 8 20.82 -5.51 -13.14
CA PRO A 8 20.96 -4.15 -12.60
C PRO A 8 19.95 -3.95 -11.46
N THR A 9 20.38 -3.29 -10.40
CA THR A 9 19.54 -2.98 -9.25
C THR A 9 19.29 -1.47 -9.15
N PHE A 10 18.19 -1.09 -8.51
CA PHE A 10 17.84 0.28 -8.20
C PHE A 10 17.20 0.36 -6.82
N SER A 11 17.24 1.54 -6.21
CA SER A 11 16.71 1.76 -4.89
C SER A 11 15.32 2.39 -4.94
N ILE A 12 14.43 1.94 -4.03
CA ILE A 12 13.13 2.55 -3.78
C ILE A 12 13.06 2.95 -2.31
N LYS A 13 12.68 4.21 -2.04
CA LYS A 13 12.34 4.68 -0.71
C LYS A 13 10.89 4.30 -0.42
N VAL A 14 10.70 3.37 0.50
CA VAL A 14 9.39 2.80 0.83
C VAL A 14 8.70 3.66 1.90
N PRO A 15 7.50 4.20 1.60
CA PRO A 15 6.75 4.99 2.57
C PRO A 15 6.12 4.10 3.66
N PRO A 16 5.72 4.66 4.82
CA PRO A 16 5.84 6.07 5.22
C PRO A 16 7.21 6.44 5.78
N GLU A 17 8.03 5.46 6.23
CA GLU A 17 9.31 5.69 6.90
C GLU A 17 10.43 6.11 5.93
N ASN A 18 10.18 6.04 4.63
CA ASN A 18 11.15 6.31 3.57
C ASN A 18 12.44 5.46 3.68
N LYS A 19 12.29 4.26 4.25
CA LYS A 19 13.40 3.30 4.29
C LYS A 19 13.74 2.83 2.87
N GLU A 20 15.02 2.85 2.56
CA GLU A 20 15.53 2.51 1.24
C GLU A 20 15.78 1.01 1.13
N TYR A 21 15.27 0.39 0.06
CA TYR A 21 15.47 -1.01 -0.26
C TYR A 21 15.92 -1.16 -1.71
N SER A 22 16.73 -2.19 -1.98
CA SER A 22 17.24 -2.52 -3.31
C SER A 22 16.33 -3.50 -4.03
N PHE A 23 16.02 -3.19 -5.29
CA PHE A 23 15.20 -4.03 -6.16
C PHE A 23 15.89 -4.26 -7.50
N ARG A 24 15.60 -5.41 -8.12
CA ARG A 24 15.87 -5.66 -9.53
C ARG A 24 14.61 -5.42 -10.36
N PRO A 25 14.73 -5.13 -11.66
CA PRO A 25 13.58 -5.10 -12.56
C PRO A 25 12.82 -6.42 -12.59
N MET A 26 11.53 -6.36 -12.92
CA MET A 26 10.72 -7.54 -13.19
C MET A 26 11.28 -8.31 -14.39
N LEU A 27 11.21 -9.61 -14.32
CA LEU A 27 11.52 -10.51 -15.44
C LEU A 27 10.20 -10.98 -16.08
N VAL A 28 10.30 -11.63 -17.22
CA VAL A 28 9.12 -12.18 -17.93
C VAL A 28 8.27 -13.10 -17.06
N LYS A 29 8.87 -13.79 -16.10
CA LYS A 29 8.12 -14.66 -15.17
C LYS A 29 7.20 -13.86 -14.24
N GLU A 30 7.63 -12.68 -13.77
CA GLU A 30 6.81 -11.79 -12.94
C GLU A 30 5.70 -11.14 -13.79
N GLU A 31 5.99 -10.72 -15.01
CA GLU A 31 4.97 -10.21 -15.93
C GLU A 31 3.90 -11.27 -16.24
N LYS A 32 4.31 -12.51 -16.48
CA LYS A 32 3.37 -13.62 -16.71
C LYS A 32 2.45 -13.83 -15.50
N LEU A 33 3.00 -13.77 -14.28
CA LEU A 33 2.21 -13.89 -13.05
C LEU A 33 1.13 -12.81 -12.97
N LEU A 34 1.47 -11.56 -13.27
CA LEU A 34 0.52 -10.45 -13.27
C LEU A 34 -0.55 -10.59 -14.36
N LEU A 35 -0.19 -11.07 -15.54
CA LEU A 35 -1.14 -11.31 -16.62
C LEU A 35 -2.13 -12.42 -16.26
N MET A 36 -1.67 -13.48 -15.59
CA MET A 36 -2.54 -14.56 -15.12
C MET A 36 -3.51 -14.05 -14.03
N ALA A 37 -3.03 -13.26 -13.08
CA ALA A 37 -3.87 -12.66 -12.04
C ALA A 37 -4.91 -11.70 -12.63
N LYS A 38 -4.53 -10.88 -13.61
CA LYS A 38 -5.48 -10.03 -14.32
C LYS A 38 -6.57 -10.82 -15.04
N ALA A 39 -6.25 -12.01 -15.55
CA ALA A 39 -7.21 -12.86 -16.24
C ALA A 39 -8.20 -13.57 -15.31
N SER A 40 -7.90 -13.69 -13.99
CA SER A 40 -8.83 -14.24 -13.00
C SER A 40 -9.96 -13.27 -12.64
N ASP A 41 -9.76 -11.98 -12.86
CA ASP A 41 -10.68 -10.89 -12.48
C ASP A 41 -11.04 -10.88 -10.97
N ASP A 42 -10.19 -11.49 -10.15
CA ASP A 42 -10.31 -11.53 -8.69
C ASP A 42 -9.30 -10.58 -8.05
N ILE A 43 -9.80 -9.64 -7.24
CA ILE A 43 -8.97 -8.64 -6.55
C ILE A 43 -7.97 -9.30 -5.60
N ALA A 44 -8.35 -10.38 -4.92
CA ALA A 44 -7.45 -11.10 -4.02
C ALA A 44 -6.28 -11.74 -4.78
N ASP A 45 -6.54 -12.36 -5.93
CA ASP A 45 -5.52 -12.93 -6.79
C ASP A 45 -4.57 -11.86 -7.34
N ILE A 46 -5.12 -10.71 -7.75
CA ILE A 46 -4.34 -9.57 -8.26
C ILE A 46 -3.40 -9.07 -7.17
N LEU A 47 -3.90 -8.81 -5.96
CA LEU A 47 -3.10 -8.29 -4.86
C LEU A 47 -2.08 -9.30 -4.33
N SER A 48 -2.45 -10.57 -4.25
CA SER A 48 -1.52 -11.65 -3.90
C SER A 48 -0.36 -11.73 -4.91
N SER A 49 -0.68 -11.63 -6.21
CA SER A 49 0.33 -11.62 -7.26
C SER A 49 1.20 -10.37 -7.23
N LEU A 50 0.64 -9.20 -6.91
CA LEU A 50 1.41 -7.97 -6.69
C LEU A 50 2.41 -8.13 -5.55
N LYS A 51 1.98 -8.66 -4.41
CA LYS A 51 2.84 -8.95 -3.25
C LYS A 51 3.97 -9.91 -3.64
N GLN A 52 3.63 -10.99 -4.33
CA GLN A 52 4.61 -11.97 -4.80
C GLN A 52 5.65 -11.36 -5.74
N VAL A 53 5.21 -10.55 -6.70
CA VAL A 53 6.10 -9.87 -7.66
C VAL A 53 7.04 -8.90 -6.95
N VAL A 54 6.51 -8.06 -6.06
CA VAL A 54 7.31 -7.10 -5.30
C VAL A 54 8.34 -7.82 -4.44
N ASN A 55 7.94 -8.87 -3.74
CA ASN A 55 8.83 -9.67 -2.90
C ASN A 55 9.93 -10.38 -3.72
N ASN A 56 9.57 -10.96 -4.87
CA ASN A 56 10.52 -11.64 -5.75
C ASN A 56 11.55 -10.69 -6.39
N CYS A 57 11.21 -9.42 -6.54
CA CYS A 57 12.10 -8.41 -7.11
C CYS A 57 12.99 -7.73 -6.06
N SER A 58 12.70 -7.90 -4.77
CA SER A 58 13.57 -7.39 -3.72
C SER A 58 14.87 -8.17 -3.67
N GLU A 59 16.00 -7.43 -3.60
CA GLU A 59 17.34 -7.96 -3.38
C GLU A 59 17.80 -7.76 -1.93
N ASP A 60 16.97 -7.15 -1.09
CA ASP A 60 17.26 -6.90 0.32
C ASP A 60 16.62 -8.00 1.18
N PRO A 61 17.41 -8.80 1.93
CA PRO A 61 16.89 -9.88 2.76
C PRO A 61 16.07 -9.39 3.98
N THR A 62 16.12 -8.10 4.30
CA THR A 62 15.33 -7.50 5.38
C THR A 62 13.98 -6.97 4.92
N PHE A 63 13.74 -6.95 3.61
CA PHE A 63 12.47 -6.54 3.04
C PHE A 63 11.40 -7.61 3.25
N ASP A 64 10.25 -7.17 3.72
CA ASP A 64 9.10 -8.03 3.98
C ASP A 64 7.83 -7.32 3.50
N VAL A 65 7.27 -7.80 2.40
CA VAL A 65 6.09 -7.19 1.76
C VAL A 65 4.86 -7.21 2.66
N ASP A 66 4.74 -8.18 3.56
CA ASP A 66 3.59 -8.32 4.45
C ASP A 66 3.58 -7.27 5.59
N LYS A 67 4.72 -6.63 5.83
CA LYS A 67 4.84 -5.51 6.77
C LYS A 67 4.49 -4.15 6.17
N LEU A 68 4.28 -4.09 4.87
CA LEU A 68 3.91 -2.85 4.20
C LEU A 68 2.46 -2.46 4.49
N SER A 69 2.19 -1.18 4.43
CA SER A 69 0.82 -0.69 4.21
C SER A 69 0.40 -0.93 2.77
N LEU A 70 -0.92 -0.99 2.53
CA LEU A 70 -1.46 -1.21 1.19
C LEU A 70 -0.96 -0.14 0.20
N PHE A 71 -1.01 1.14 0.58
CA PHE A 71 -0.53 2.20 -0.31
C PHE A 71 0.99 2.15 -0.55
N ALA A 72 1.77 1.65 0.42
CA ALA A 72 3.21 1.46 0.24
C ALA A 72 3.50 0.33 -0.76
N LEU A 73 2.74 -0.76 -0.71
CA LEU A 73 2.81 -1.84 -1.70
C LEU A 73 2.52 -1.30 -3.11
N GLU A 74 1.44 -0.54 -3.27
CA GLU A 74 1.06 0.08 -4.55
C GLU A 74 2.15 1.02 -5.07
N TYR A 75 2.70 1.86 -4.20
CA TYR A 75 3.79 2.78 -4.55
C TYR A 75 5.05 2.03 -5.00
N VAL A 76 5.49 1.02 -4.26
CA VAL A 76 6.66 0.20 -4.62
C VAL A 76 6.44 -0.48 -5.96
N PHE A 77 5.24 -1.03 -6.19
CA PHE A 77 4.89 -1.66 -7.45
C PHE A 77 4.92 -0.67 -8.63
N LEU A 78 4.40 0.55 -8.46
CA LEU A 78 4.46 1.59 -9.49
C LEU A 78 5.90 1.93 -9.88
N LYS A 79 6.79 2.11 -8.90
CA LYS A 79 8.21 2.39 -9.15
C LYS A 79 8.91 1.21 -9.80
N LEU A 80 8.63 -0.01 -9.34
CA LEU A 80 9.15 -1.25 -9.90
C LEU A 80 8.71 -1.42 -11.37
N ARG A 81 7.43 -1.17 -11.66
CA ARG A 81 6.90 -1.21 -13.04
C ARG A 81 7.58 -0.18 -13.94
N GLY A 82 7.73 1.06 -13.45
CA GLY A 82 8.41 2.13 -14.20
C GLY A 82 9.84 1.75 -14.60
N ALA A 83 10.58 1.14 -13.67
CA ALA A 83 11.96 0.69 -13.91
C ALA A 83 12.06 -0.55 -14.80
N SER A 84 10.98 -1.36 -14.92
CA SER A 84 11.01 -2.65 -15.62
C SER A 84 10.49 -2.58 -17.05
N ILE A 85 9.34 -1.91 -17.25
CA ILE A 85 8.60 -1.93 -18.51
C ILE A 85 8.68 -0.59 -19.24
N GLY A 86 8.73 0.50 -18.46
CA GLY A 86 8.79 1.85 -18.97
C GLY A 86 8.08 2.85 -18.05
N ASP A 87 8.61 4.05 -18.03
CA ASP A 87 8.22 5.10 -17.09
C ASP A 87 6.86 5.74 -17.41
N VAL A 88 6.36 5.61 -18.65
CA VAL A 88 5.15 6.30 -19.09
C VAL A 88 3.97 5.36 -19.23
N ILE A 89 2.86 5.66 -18.55
CA ILE A 89 1.57 5.02 -18.76
C ILE A 89 0.70 5.94 -19.62
N LYS A 90 0.09 5.35 -20.66
CA LYS A 90 -0.95 6.00 -21.45
C LYS A 90 -2.31 5.67 -20.84
N VAL A 91 -3.07 6.69 -20.49
CA VAL A 91 -4.46 6.57 -20.00
C VAL A 91 -5.36 7.41 -20.86
N SER A 92 -6.55 6.87 -21.16
CA SER A 92 -7.59 7.59 -21.88
C SER A 92 -8.76 7.84 -20.92
N TYR A 93 -9.18 9.07 -20.81
CA TYR A 93 -10.34 9.49 -20.02
C TYR A 93 -11.47 9.92 -20.97
N ARG A 94 -12.68 9.40 -20.75
CA ARG A 94 -13.87 9.86 -21.46
C ARG A 94 -14.61 10.86 -20.59
N ASP A 95 -14.75 12.07 -21.09
CA ASP A 95 -15.61 13.07 -20.49
C ASP A 95 -17.07 12.74 -20.79
N TYR A 96 -17.90 12.59 -19.76
CA TYR A 96 -19.32 12.23 -19.92
C TYR A 96 -20.21 13.44 -20.28
N GLU A 97 -19.69 14.68 -20.22
CA GLU A 97 -20.44 15.87 -20.58
C GLU A 97 -20.44 16.09 -22.09
N ASP A 98 -19.29 15.87 -22.76
CA ASP A 98 -19.12 16.10 -24.19
C ASP A 98 -18.80 14.84 -25.02
N ASP A 99 -18.75 13.68 -24.36
CA ASP A 99 -18.44 12.34 -24.91
C ASP A 99 -17.07 12.28 -25.62
N LYS A 100 -16.17 13.22 -25.33
CA LYS A 100 -14.81 13.22 -25.89
C LYS A 100 -13.86 12.38 -25.09
N VAL A 101 -12.88 11.79 -25.79
CA VAL A 101 -11.79 11.03 -25.19
C VAL A 101 -10.52 11.87 -25.19
N TYR A 102 -9.94 11.99 -24.01
CA TYR A 102 -8.67 12.69 -23.77
C TYR A 102 -7.59 11.69 -23.41
N ASP A 103 -6.47 11.74 -24.10
CA ASP A 103 -5.32 10.87 -23.87
C ASP A 103 -4.27 11.59 -23.03
N PHE A 104 -3.81 10.93 -21.97
CA PHE A 104 -2.77 11.42 -21.07
C PHE A 104 -1.58 10.48 -21.01
N ASN A 105 -0.39 11.04 -20.96
CA ASN A 105 0.84 10.33 -20.68
C ASN A 105 1.28 10.64 -19.25
N ILE A 106 1.23 9.66 -18.37
CA ILE A 106 1.58 9.81 -16.95
C ILE A 106 2.97 9.22 -16.72
N PRO A 107 3.99 10.04 -16.43
CA PRO A 107 5.30 9.52 -16.07
C PRO A 107 5.29 9.02 -14.62
N LEU A 108 5.56 7.72 -14.42
CA LEU A 108 5.55 7.05 -13.12
C LEU A 108 6.66 7.56 -12.19
N SER A 109 7.77 8.02 -12.75
CA SER A 109 8.87 8.64 -12.01
C SER A 109 8.42 9.88 -11.22
N LYS A 110 7.43 10.62 -11.75
CA LYS A 110 6.88 11.84 -11.13
C LYS A 110 5.78 11.54 -10.10
N VAL A 111 5.37 10.29 -9.94
CA VAL A 111 4.39 9.93 -8.91
C VAL A 111 5.06 10.03 -7.53
N GLU A 112 4.54 10.92 -6.71
CA GLU A 112 5.01 11.17 -5.35
C GLU A 112 3.84 11.04 -4.37
N ILE A 113 4.14 10.66 -3.12
CA ILE A 113 3.14 10.61 -2.06
C ILE A 113 3.09 11.98 -1.40
N GLN A 114 1.91 12.58 -1.40
CA GLN A 114 1.65 13.80 -0.68
C GLN A 114 1.10 13.46 0.71
N TYR A 115 1.80 13.92 1.74
CA TYR A 115 1.34 13.80 3.13
C TYR A 115 0.64 15.10 3.52
N PRO A 116 -0.60 15.05 4.00
CA PRO A 116 -1.28 16.25 4.47
C PRO A 116 -0.60 16.80 5.74
N GLU A 117 -0.34 18.09 5.78
CA GLU A 117 0.45 18.77 6.83
C GLU A 117 -0.15 18.67 8.25
N LYS A 118 -1.44 18.40 8.39
CA LYS A 118 -2.18 18.51 9.66
C LYS A 118 -3.07 17.30 9.98
N VAL A 119 -2.79 16.14 9.43
CA VAL A 119 -3.58 14.94 9.76
C VAL A 119 -2.92 14.21 10.92
N SER A 120 -3.64 14.11 12.02
CA SER A 120 -3.26 13.27 13.16
C SER A 120 -3.86 11.87 12.99
N ASN A 121 -3.07 10.85 13.28
CA ASN A 121 -3.57 9.48 13.41
C ASN A 121 -4.27 9.22 14.75
N LYS A 122 -4.27 10.21 15.65
CA LYS A 122 -4.95 10.16 16.94
C LYS A 122 -6.33 10.78 16.81
N ILE A 123 -7.36 10.00 17.14
CA ILE A 123 -8.76 10.43 17.18
C ILE A 123 -9.23 10.42 18.63
N GLU A 124 -9.63 11.57 19.12
CA GLU A 124 -10.22 11.71 20.45
C GLU A 124 -11.73 11.45 20.36
N ILE A 125 -12.22 10.47 21.13
CA ILE A 125 -13.66 10.12 21.21
C ILE A 125 -14.27 10.80 22.42
N THR A 126 -13.54 10.82 23.53
CA THR A 126 -13.88 11.55 24.77
C THR A 126 -12.62 12.29 25.24
N PRO A 127 -12.73 13.23 26.21
CA PRO A 127 -11.55 13.91 26.77
C PRO A 127 -10.49 12.95 27.34
N THR A 128 -10.90 11.75 27.75
CA THR A 128 -10.01 10.78 28.40
C THR A 128 -9.77 9.51 27.58
N ALA A 129 -10.39 9.35 26.41
CA ALA A 129 -10.25 8.14 25.61
C ALA A 129 -10.27 8.42 24.11
N GLY A 130 -9.53 7.62 23.36
CA GLY A 130 -9.49 7.73 21.91
C GLY A 130 -8.81 6.54 21.24
N LEU A 131 -8.60 6.70 19.95
CA LEU A 131 -7.99 5.71 19.07
C LEU A 131 -6.72 6.25 18.46
N ILE A 132 -5.76 5.37 18.24
CA ILE A 132 -4.62 5.60 17.35
C ILE A 132 -4.84 4.74 16.11
N LEU A 133 -4.81 5.36 14.95
CA LEU A 133 -5.00 4.68 13.68
C LEU A 133 -3.66 4.36 13.01
N LYS A 134 -3.67 3.31 12.21
CA LYS A 134 -2.60 2.93 11.28
C LYS A 134 -3.15 2.80 9.87
N TYR A 135 -2.27 2.83 8.88
CA TYR A 135 -2.65 2.53 7.51
C TYR A 135 -3.11 1.07 7.36
N PRO A 136 -4.07 0.78 6.45
CA PRO A 136 -4.44 -0.60 6.14
C PRO A 136 -3.21 -1.38 5.67
N ALA A 137 -3.04 -2.59 6.19
CA ALA A 137 -1.92 -3.45 5.84
C ALA A 137 -2.05 -4.01 4.42
N ALA A 138 -0.92 -4.32 3.78
CA ALA A 138 -0.88 -5.01 2.49
C ALA A 138 -1.54 -6.39 2.54
N THR A 139 -1.67 -6.98 3.75
CA THR A 139 -2.33 -8.26 4.01
C THR A 139 -3.85 -8.15 4.18
N LEU A 140 -4.44 -6.96 4.04
CA LEU A 140 -5.88 -6.74 4.21
C LEU A 140 -6.74 -7.70 3.37
N TYR A 141 -6.34 -7.92 2.14
CA TYR A 141 -7.06 -8.76 1.19
C TYR A 141 -6.69 -10.25 1.27
N ASP A 142 -5.80 -10.65 2.15
CA ASP A 142 -5.55 -12.05 2.48
C ASP A 142 -6.66 -12.61 3.39
N ASP A 143 -7.45 -11.71 4.03
CA ASP A 143 -8.56 -12.06 4.91
C ASP A 143 -9.82 -12.37 4.10
N LYS A 144 -10.11 -13.65 3.95
CA LYS A 144 -11.28 -14.14 3.23
C LYS A 144 -12.63 -13.69 3.83
N GLU A 145 -12.67 -13.36 5.12
CA GLU A 145 -13.88 -12.83 5.75
C GLU A 145 -14.10 -11.36 5.39
N PHE A 146 -12.99 -10.61 5.28
CA PHE A 146 -13.07 -9.22 4.80
C PHE A 146 -13.59 -9.16 3.36
N LEU A 147 -13.09 -10.02 2.48
CA LEU A 147 -13.49 -10.07 1.07
C LEU A 147 -14.96 -10.43 0.84
N LYS A 148 -15.57 -11.16 1.77
CA LYS A 148 -17.00 -11.54 1.69
C LYS A 148 -17.95 -10.44 2.15
N THR A 149 -17.42 -9.37 2.75
CA THR A 149 -18.25 -8.27 3.23
C THR A 149 -18.58 -7.28 2.13
N VAL A 150 -19.85 -6.86 2.07
CA VAL A 150 -20.39 -5.94 1.05
C VAL A 150 -21.11 -4.79 1.77
N GLY A 151 -21.11 -3.60 1.15
CA GLY A 151 -21.82 -2.45 1.67
C GLY A 151 -21.18 -1.84 2.92
N ASP A 152 -22.01 -1.33 3.83
CA ASP A 152 -21.58 -0.60 5.03
C ASP A 152 -20.70 -1.46 5.96
N ASP A 153 -20.95 -2.77 6.03
CA ASP A 153 -20.16 -3.69 6.85
C ASP A 153 -18.68 -3.74 6.42
N SER A 154 -18.40 -3.59 5.12
CA SER A 154 -17.01 -3.57 4.63
C SER A 154 -16.27 -2.34 5.12
N PHE A 155 -16.94 -1.19 5.19
CA PHE A 155 -16.38 0.06 5.69
C PHE A 155 -16.04 -0.03 7.18
N TYR A 156 -16.97 -0.52 8.02
CA TYR A 156 -16.71 -0.69 9.44
C TYR A 156 -15.60 -1.70 9.74
N LYS A 157 -15.54 -2.79 8.99
CA LYS A 157 -14.45 -3.78 9.11
C LYS A 157 -13.10 -3.20 8.68
N LEU A 158 -13.07 -2.36 7.65
CA LEU A 158 -11.86 -1.65 7.25
C LEU A 158 -11.37 -0.72 8.37
N ILE A 159 -12.26 0.10 8.93
CA ILE A 159 -11.92 0.99 10.05
C ILE A 159 -11.38 0.18 11.22
N ALA A 160 -12.03 -0.91 11.60
CA ALA A 160 -11.58 -1.75 12.71
C ALA A 160 -10.15 -2.28 12.50
N ARG A 161 -9.76 -2.63 11.27
CA ARG A 161 -8.39 -3.06 10.94
C ARG A 161 -7.38 -1.93 10.90
N CYS A 162 -7.83 -0.69 10.77
CA CYS A 162 -6.99 0.50 10.85
C CYS A 162 -6.76 0.97 12.30
N ILE A 163 -7.41 0.38 13.29
CA ILE A 163 -7.16 0.70 14.71
C ILE A 163 -5.85 0.02 15.13
N ASP A 164 -4.86 0.82 15.54
CA ASP A 164 -3.61 0.33 16.11
C ASP A 164 -3.74 0.14 17.61
N LYS A 165 -4.23 1.18 18.30
CA LYS A 165 -4.38 1.20 19.76
C LYS A 165 -5.63 1.95 20.17
N VAL A 166 -6.24 1.47 21.27
CA VAL A 166 -7.23 2.20 22.05
C VAL A 166 -6.50 2.74 23.29
N TYR A 167 -6.59 4.02 23.55
CA TYR A 167 -6.00 4.60 24.75
C TYR A 167 -7.08 5.16 25.65
N ARG A 168 -6.80 5.13 26.95
CA ARG A 168 -7.56 5.80 28.00
C ARG A 168 -6.57 6.59 28.83
N SER A 169 -6.78 7.88 28.95
CA SER A 169 -6.03 8.73 29.87
C SER A 169 -6.67 8.57 31.24
N GLU A 170 -5.91 8.09 32.22
CA GLU A 170 -6.36 8.16 33.60
C GLU A 170 -6.26 9.63 34.00
N GLU A 171 -7.39 10.26 34.34
CA GLU A 171 -7.36 11.53 35.08
C GLU A 171 -6.65 11.23 36.40
N HIS A 172 -5.51 11.85 36.62
CA HIS A 172 -4.94 11.95 37.97
C HIS A 172 -5.95 12.72 38.86
N THR A 173 -6.82 11.99 39.54
CA THR A 173 -7.49 12.47 40.74
C THR A 173 -6.45 12.56 41.84
N SER A 174 -5.55 13.53 41.71
CA SER A 174 -4.65 13.94 42.77
C SER A 174 -5.04 15.34 43.23
N GLU A 175 -6.23 15.47 43.77
CA GLU A 175 -6.60 16.58 44.64
C GLU A 175 -7.79 16.18 45.49
N LEU A 176 -7.55 15.48 46.59
CA LEU A 176 -8.38 15.50 47.81
C LEU A 176 -7.67 14.70 48.91
N GLN A 177 -6.50 15.18 49.31
CA GLN A 177 -5.99 14.93 50.69
C GLN A 177 -5.23 16.16 51.17
N SER A 178 -5.96 17.12 51.62
CA SER A 178 -5.50 18.07 52.62
C SER A 178 -6.74 18.68 53.32
N HIS A 179 -7.18 18.05 54.38
CA HIS A 179 -7.54 18.64 55.66
C HIS A 179 -8.20 17.59 56.55
#